data_17bc621c162b6cac2d3d783a52dff1e6
#
_entry.id   17bc621c162b6cac2d3d783a52dff1e6
#
_cell.length_a   1.000
_cell.length_b   1.000
_cell.length_c   1.000
_cell.angle_alpha   90.00
_cell.angle_beta   90.00
_cell.angle_gamma   90.00
#
_symmetry.space_group_name_H-M   'P 1'
#
loop_
_entity.id
_entity.type
_entity.pdbx_description
1 polymer ?
#
loop_
_entity_poly.entity_id
_entity_poly.type
_entity_poly.pdbx_seq_one_letter_code
_entity_poly.pdbx_strand_id
1 'polypeptide(L)'
;MDPSSPVADITAFFIQEIGALLFAGVFLFLYRQSRVVYFGLWAVAWLMRSLAAVFGFELLRTQSAAWLAPYATFEFAFAIVLVAAARAGFASAMKDWQTVLRLISILPIFVAMVWGLGTYSGLEAYHASHAVVMGIVYFYNFFTLRKTTGLGSRIFRFSLLVLSLAFFEHAIIFLYLYNKGGAPAWAVYLHHETYYDFILHCVMAFAAMAMWSESQIDRIKDLLAELDFMRRERAQTMDLDRLTGLLNQAALARRVEDPGDFEGVVAVCDMDNFKDVNDRYGHLVGDEILRNIGHLLQASIRHEDQAFRWGGDEFVILFRNQRGEVAAKRMAELEARLRDFRVRGLGILPISFSWGTAEAHGKPLREALDEADHSMYKLKRSRAGVEGPVEKPPDAPVDRPRERPRVR
;
A
#
# COMPACT_ATOMS: atom_id res chain seq x y z
N MET A 1 37.71 25.94 -28.39
CA MET A 1 37.72 27.04 -27.40
C MET A 1 38.87 26.76 -26.46
N ASP A 2 39.71 27.74 -26.22
CA ASP A 2 40.77 27.64 -25.20
C ASP A 2 40.08 27.48 -23.82
N PRO A 3 40.29 26.38 -23.09
CA PRO A 3 39.63 26.13 -21.81
C PRO A 3 40.04 27.15 -20.72
N SER A 4 41.08 27.91 -20.94
CA SER A 4 41.56 28.98 -20.03
C SER A 4 40.94 30.37 -20.31
N SER A 5 39.96 30.45 -21.23
CA SER A 5 39.35 31.73 -21.60
C SER A 5 38.30 32.17 -20.56
N PRO A 6 38.22 33.47 -20.19
CA PRO A 6 37.17 33.99 -19.33
C PRO A 6 35.74 33.70 -19.85
N VAL A 7 35.60 33.43 -21.13
CA VAL A 7 34.33 33.10 -21.76
C VAL A 7 33.86 31.69 -21.36
N ALA A 8 34.80 30.75 -21.15
CA ALA A 8 34.46 29.38 -20.73
C ALA A 8 33.89 29.38 -19.29
N ASP A 9 34.47 30.14 -18.39
CA ASP A 9 34.04 30.26 -16.99
C ASP A 9 32.64 30.93 -16.88
N ILE A 10 32.39 31.96 -17.69
CA ILE A 10 31.09 32.61 -17.75
C ILE A 10 30.01 31.67 -18.29
N THR A 11 30.34 30.91 -19.33
CA THR A 11 29.40 29.93 -19.92
C THR A 11 29.05 28.82 -18.93
N ALA A 12 30.03 28.30 -18.22
CA ALA A 12 29.84 27.25 -17.20
C ALA A 12 28.95 27.76 -16.06
N PHE A 13 29.16 28.99 -15.59
CA PHE A 13 28.32 29.64 -14.60
C PHE A 13 26.85 29.72 -15.06
N PHE A 14 26.60 30.25 -16.26
CA PHE A 14 25.22 30.37 -16.76
C PHE A 14 24.52 29.01 -16.90
N ILE A 15 25.24 27.97 -17.32
CA ILE A 15 24.67 26.60 -17.40
C ILE A 15 24.25 26.10 -16.01
N GLN A 16 25.09 26.28 -15.01
CA GLN A 16 24.76 25.87 -13.63
C GLN A 16 23.60 26.68 -13.08
N GLU A 17 23.58 27.98 -13.27
CA GLU A 17 22.53 28.87 -12.76
C GLU A 17 21.17 28.58 -13.37
N ILE A 18 21.11 28.44 -14.70
CA ILE A 18 19.89 28.09 -15.43
C ILE A 18 19.39 26.69 -14.95
N GLY A 19 20.29 25.74 -14.78
CA GLY A 19 19.96 24.41 -14.30
C GLY A 19 19.40 24.42 -12.87
N ALA A 20 20.03 25.15 -11.95
CA ALA A 20 19.57 25.29 -10.58
C ALA A 20 18.18 25.93 -10.50
N LEU A 21 17.95 27.01 -11.24
CA LEU A 21 16.66 27.69 -11.32
C LEU A 21 15.58 26.82 -11.97
N LEU A 22 15.93 26.06 -13.01
CA LEU A 22 15.03 25.11 -13.64
C LEU A 22 14.55 24.03 -12.64
N PHE A 23 15.49 23.41 -11.91
CA PHE A 23 15.14 22.43 -10.90
C PHE A 23 14.33 23.04 -9.75
N ALA A 24 14.69 24.24 -9.28
CA ALA A 24 13.89 24.95 -8.29
C ALA A 24 12.46 25.18 -8.78
N GLY A 25 12.28 25.60 -10.03
CA GLY A 25 10.98 25.80 -10.66
C GLY A 25 10.17 24.51 -10.77
N VAL A 26 10.79 23.43 -11.24
CA VAL A 26 10.14 22.11 -11.34
C VAL A 26 9.67 21.61 -9.97
N PHE A 27 10.55 21.65 -8.97
CA PHE A 27 10.18 21.20 -7.62
C PHE A 27 9.16 22.13 -6.94
N LEU A 28 9.19 23.43 -7.19
CA LEU A 28 8.17 24.36 -6.73
C LEU A 28 6.81 24.11 -7.38
N PHE A 29 6.79 23.82 -8.68
CA PHE A 29 5.57 23.41 -9.39
C PHE A 29 4.98 22.14 -8.80
N LEU A 30 5.79 21.09 -8.61
CA LEU A 30 5.38 19.84 -7.98
C LEU A 30 4.86 20.06 -6.54
N TYR A 31 5.51 20.94 -5.77
CA TYR A 31 5.04 21.32 -4.43
C TYR A 31 3.67 22.01 -4.48
N ARG A 32 3.47 22.97 -5.39
CA ARG A 32 2.18 23.66 -5.53
C ARG A 32 1.05 22.73 -5.91
N GLN A 33 1.32 21.75 -6.78
CA GLN A 33 0.34 20.79 -7.24
C GLN A 33 0.01 19.73 -6.17
N SER A 34 1.02 19.17 -5.52
CA SER A 34 0.86 18.04 -4.59
C SER A 34 0.74 18.43 -3.12
N ARG A 35 1.20 19.65 -2.74
CA ARG A 35 1.36 20.12 -1.37
C ARG A 35 2.27 19.25 -0.50
N VAL A 36 3.10 18.41 -1.12
CA VAL A 36 4.03 17.52 -0.42
C VAL A 36 5.29 18.29 -0.04
N VAL A 37 5.57 18.38 1.26
CA VAL A 37 6.71 19.13 1.84
C VAL A 37 8.05 18.70 1.22
N TYR A 38 8.18 17.44 0.84
CA TYR A 38 9.34 16.91 0.13
C TYR A 38 9.77 17.78 -1.05
N PHE A 39 8.84 18.10 -1.94
CA PHE A 39 9.14 18.95 -3.11
C PHE A 39 9.45 20.38 -2.74
N GLY A 40 8.81 20.91 -1.68
CA GLY A 40 9.13 22.24 -1.17
C GLY A 40 10.57 22.35 -0.67
N LEU A 41 11.06 21.36 0.06
CA LEU A 41 12.45 21.30 0.52
C LEU A 41 13.45 21.22 -0.64
N TRP A 42 13.15 20.42 -1.66
CA TRP A 42 13.98 20.35 -2.87
C TRP A 42 14.02 21.69 -3.63
N ALA A 43 12.88 22.39 -3.74
CA ALA A 43 12.85 23.72 -4.35
C ALA A 43 13.72 24.71 -3.58
N VAL A 44 13.65 24.71 -2.24
CA VAL A 44 14.49 25.56 -1.39
C VAL A 44 15.97 25.19 -1.53
N ALA A 45 16.32 23.91 -1.56
CA ALA A 45 17.70 23.48 -1.77
C ALA A 45 18.26 24.05 -3.07
N TRP A 46 17.54 23.91 -4.20
CA TRP A 46 18.00 24.43 -5.49
C TRP A 46 18.09 25.95 -5.53
N LEU A 47 17.22 26.68 -4.81
CA LEU A 47 17.35 28.14 -4.65
C LEU A 47 18.62 28.53 -3.84
N MET A 48 18.95 27.75 -2.79
CA MET A 48 20.22 27.96 -2.06
C MET A 48 21.43 27.71 -2.97
N ARG A 49 21.38 26.68 -3.82
CA ARG A 49 22.43 26.38 -4.80
C ARG A 49 22.62 27.51 -5.82
N SER A 50 21.52 28.09 -6.34
CA SER A 50 21.53 29.22 -7.24
C SER A 50 22.18 30.44 -6.57
N LEU A 51 21.78 30.78 -5.35
CA LEU A 51 22.39 31.89 -4.60
C LEU A 51 23.88 31.64 -4.34
N ALA A 52 24.30 30.43 -4.00
CA ALA A 52 25.71 30.10 -3.86
C ALA A 52 26.47 30.32 -5.17
N ALA A 53 25.93 29.93 -6.32
CA ALA A 53 26.57 30.15 -7.62
C ALA A 53 26.76 31.62 -7.93
N VAL A 54 25.77 32.48 -7.67
CA VAL A 54 25.87 33.95 -7.84
C VAL A 54 27.01 34.55 -6.97
N PHE A 55 27.06 34.19 -5.69
CA PHE A 55 28.11 34.69 -4.80
C PHE A 55 29.49 34.10 -5.13
N GLY A 56 29.55 32.85 -5.57
CA GLY A 56 30.79 32.25 -6.07
C GLY A 56 31.31 32.93 -7.32
N PHE A 57 30.41 33.28 -8.26
CA PHE A 57 30.81 34.06 -9.46
C PHE A 57 31.35 35.44 -9.09
N GLU A 58 30.70 36.18 -8.16
CA GLU A 58 31.21 37.50 -7.70
C GLU A 58 32.54 37.38 -6.95
N LEU A 59 32.73 36.29 -6.19
CA LEU A 59 34.01 36.00 -5.54
C LEU A 59 35.13 35.82 -6.60
N LEU A 60 34.89 35.02 -7.63
CA LEU A 60 35.87 34.78 -8.71
C LEU A 60 36.13 36.06 -9.53
N ARG A 61 35.10 36.85 -9.84
CA ARG A 61 35.20 38.07 -10.63
C ARG A 61 35.95 39.19 -9.91
N THR A 62 35.69 39.36 -8.62
CA THR A 62 36.23 40.49 -7.85
C THR A 62 37.45 40.14 -7.03
N GLN A 63 37.72 38.85 -6.81
CA GLN A 63 38.76 38.34 -5.89
C GLN A 63 38.63 38.93 -4.46
N SER A 64 37.44 39.38 -4.08
CA SER A 64 37.19 40.06 -2.81
C SER A 64 36.72 39.08 -1.74
N ALA A 65 37.40 39.04 -0.61
CA ALA A 65 37.05 38.24 0.55
C ALA A 65 35.62 38.54 1.11
N ALA A 66 35.02 39.68 0.75
CA ALA A 66 33.67 40.04 1.15
C ALA A 66 32.62 39.02 0.68
N TRP A 67 32.85 38.34 -0.42
CA TRP A 67 31.93 37.36 -0.98
C TRP A 67 32.09 35.95 -0.42
N LEU A 68 33.14 35.66 0.36
CA LEU A 68 33.41 34.36 0.97
C LEU A 68 32.29 33.91 1.91
N ALA A 69 31.85 34.78 2.83
CA ALA A 69 30.84 34.44 3.82
C ALA A 69 29.47 34.13 3.18
N PRO A 70 28.91 34.98 2.29
CA PRO A 70 27.65 34.64 1.61
C PRO A 70 27.76 33.39 0.75
N TYR A 71 28.85 33.19 -0.01
CA TYR A 71 29.06 31.97 -0.79
C TYR A 71 29.01 30.74 0.10
N ALA A 72 29.86 30.65 1.13
CA ALA A 72 29.86 29.50 2.04
C ALA A 72 28.53 29.27 2.74
N THR A 73 27.85 30.37 3.14
CA THR A 73 26.54 30.26 3.81
C THR A 73 25.51 29.53 2.95
N PHE A 74 25.38 29.94 1.69
CA PHE A 74 24.37 29.33 0.80
C PHE A 74 24.77 27.95 0.34
N GLU A 75 26.03 27.61 0.19
CA GLU A 75 26.49 26.27 -0.17
C GLU A 75 26.30 25.28 0.98
N PHE A 76 26.62 25.65 2.21
CA PHE A 76 26.30 24.83 3.38
C PHE A 76 24.80 24.71 3.60
N ALA A 77 24.03 25.78 3.39
CA ALA A 77 22.57 25.72 3.48
C ALA A 77 21.99 24.77 2.46
N PHE A 78 22.48 24.80 1.22
CA PHE A 78 22.12 23.84 0.19
C PHE A 78 22.34 22.39 0.67
N ALA A 79 23.54 22.06 1.14
CA ALA A 79 23.88 20.72 1.59
C ALA A 79 23.00 20.25 2.77
N ILE A 80 22.67 21.14 3.72
CA ILE A 80 21.80 20.84 4.86
C ILE A 80 20.36 20.59 4.40
N VAL A 81 19.80 21.47 3.57
CA VAL A 81 18.43 21.34 3.08
C VAL A 81 18.28 20.13 2.18
N LEU A 82 19.29 19.81 1.36
CA LEU A 82 19.34 18.60 0.54
C LEU A 82 19.19 17.32 1.38
N VAL A 83 19.87 17.26 2.53
CA VAL A 83 19.71 16.13 3.48
C VAL A 83 18.31 16.07 4.07
N ALA A 84 17.80 17.23 4.51
CA ALA A 84 16.46 17.32 5.04
C ALA A 84 15.42 16.87 4.00
N ALA A 85 15.58 17.29 2.74
CA ALA A 85 14.74 16.90 1.63
C ALA A 85 14.83 15.39 1.35
N ALA A 86 16.03 14.82 1.26
CA ALA A 86 16.22 13.40 1.03
C ALA A 86 15.56 12.54 2.13
N ARG A 87 15.67 12.97 3.39
CA ARG A 87 15.04 12.28 4.53
C ARG A 87 13.52 12.42 4.55
N ALA A 88 12.98 13.58 4.15
CA ALA A 88 11.53 13.82 4.10
C ALA A 88 10.79 12.90 3.11
N GLY A 89 11.50 12.30 2.14
CA GLY A 89 10.96 11.29 1.24
C GLY A 89 10.67 9.94 1.91
N PHE A 90 11.28 9.65 3.06
CA PHE A 90 11.05 8.43 3.84
C PHE A 90 10.10 8.76 5.00
N ALA A 91 8.89 8.24 4.99
CA ALA A 91 7.69 8.57 5.78
C ALA A 91 7.82 8.78 7.31
N SER A 92 9.01 8.65 7.90
CA SER A 92 9.28 8.92 9.32
C SER A 92 9.91 10.30 9.61
N ALA A 93 10.04 11.14 8.60
CA ALA A 93 10.89 12.34 8.57
C ALA A 93 10.52 13.46 9.55
N MET A 94 9.32 13.51 10.09
CA MET A 94 8.93 14.52 11.08
C MET A 94 9.64 14.37 12.44
N LYS A 95 10.20 13.19 12.76
CA LYS A 95 10.97 12.99 14.01
C LYS A 95 12.39 13.55 13.96
N ASP A 96 12.93 13.86 12.79
CA ASP A 96 14.35 14.21 12.60
C ASP A 96 14.61 15.71 12.46
N TRP A 97 13.61 16.60 12.68
CA TRP A 97 13.81 18.04 12.72
C TRP A 97 14.91 18.47 13.70
N GLN A 98 15.09 17.74 14.78
CA GLN A 98 16.17 18.01 15.75
C GLN A 98 17.56 17.86 15.11
N THR A 99 17.76 16.91 14.20
CA THR A 99 19.03 16.73 13.49
C THR A 99 19.26 17.89 12.50
N VAL A 100 18.22 18.30 11.76
CA VAL A 100 18.31 19.46 10.85
C VAL A 100 18.58 20.75 11.62
N LEU A 101 17.88 20.98 12.73
CA LEU A 101 18.13 22.15 13.61
C LEU A 101 19.55 22.15 14.19
N ARG A 102 20.09 21.00 14.59
CA ARG A 102 21.48 20.87 15.05
C ARG A 102 22.47 21.24 13.94
N LEU A 103 22.25 20.78 12.70
CA LEU A 103 23.10 21.12 11.56
C LEU A 103 23.02 22.61 11.24
N ILE A 104 21.81 23.20 11.27
CA ILE A 104 21.64 24.66 11.08
C ILE A 104 22.32 25.44 12.20
N SER A 105 22.31 25.02 13.45
CA SER A 105 22.95 25.73 14.57
C SER A 105 24.48 25.73 14.49
N ILE A 106 25.07 24.76 13.78
CA ILE A 106 26.53 24.68 13.57
C ILE A 106 26.98 25.55 12.37
N LEU A 107 26.06 25.85 11.43
CA LEU A 107 26.36 26.62 10.21
C LEU A 107 27.12 27.92 10.46
N PRO A 108 26.74 28.81 11.41
CA PRO A 108 27.48 30.06 11.65
C PRO A 108 28.92 29.82 12.07
N ILE A 109 29.20 28.76 12.81
CA ILE A 109 30.55 28.41 13.28
C ILE A 109 31.43 28.05 12.09
N PHE A 110 30.93 27.21 11.16
CA PHE A 110 31.65 26.83 9.95
C PHE A 110 31.88 28.01 9.03
N VAL A 111 30.87 28.85 8.81
CA VAL A 111 30.99 30.06 8.00
C VAL A 111 32.06 31.01 8.59
N ALA A 112 32.02 31.24 9.90
CA ALA A 112 33.00 32.10 10.57
C ALA A 112 34.44 31.54 10.50
N MET A 113 34.59 30.22 10.67
CA MET A 113 35.90 29.56 10.57
C MET A 113 36.45 29.67 9.15
N VAL A 114 35.66 29.33 8.14
CA VAL A 114 36.09 29.36 6.74
C VAL A 114 36.37 30.80 6.28
N TRP A 115 35.52 31.77 6.68
CA TRP A 115 35.74 33.19 6.41
C TRP A 115 37.03 33.73 7.07
N GLY A 116 37.26 33.34 8.33
CA GLY A 116 38.48 33.72 9.06
C GLY A 116 39.73 33.18 8.38
N LEU A 117 39.74 31.92 7.96
CA LEU A 117 40.86 31.34 7.22
C LEU A 117 41.11 32.08 5.88
N GLY A 118 40.05 32.40 5.12
CA GLY A 118 40.17 33.12 3.85
C GLY A 118 40.74 34.56 4.00
N THR A 119 40.36 35.25 5.10
CA THR A 119 40.83 36.61 5.35
C THR A 119 42.28 36.69 5.84
N TYR A 120 42.72 35.70 6.65
CA TYR A 120 44.06 35.70 7.25
C TYR A 120 45.08 34.89 6.49
N SER A 121 44.69 33.82 5.77
CA SER A 121 45.60 32.86 5.11
C SER A 121 45.49 32.84 3.59
N GLY A 122 44.59 33.66 3.01
CA GLY A 122 44.41 33.74 1.56
C GLY A 122 43.31 32.83 1.00
N LEU A 123 42.99 33.06 -0.27
CA LEU A 123 41.89 32.38 -0.99
C LEU A 123 42.11 30.87 -1.14
N GLU A 124 43.34 30.42 -1.36
CA GLU A 124 43.69 29.02 -1.50
C GLU A 124 43.41 28.23 -0.20
N ALA A 125 43.81 28.83 0.95
CA ALA A 125 43.51 28.22 2.27
C ALA A 125 42.00 28.17 2.56
N TYR A 126 41.27 29.21 2.14
CA TYR A 126 39.80 29.20 2.19
C TYR A 126 39.22 28.03 1.39
N HIS A 127 39.57 27.95 0.09
CA HIS A 127 39.02 26.88 -0.77
C HIS A 127 39.39 25.50 -0.26
N ALA A 128 40.62 25.29 0.23
CA ALA A 128 41.01 23.99 0.81
C ALA A 128 40.18 23.64 2.04
N SER A 129 39.96 24.58 2.99
CA SER A 129 39.20 24.37 4.21
C SER A 129 37.71 24.17 3.92
N HIS A 130 37.13 24.95 3.01
CA HIS A 130 35.74 24.80 2.55
C HIS A 130 35.53 23.45 1.92
N ALA A 131 36.42 23.02 1.04
CA ALA A 131 36.32 21.71 0.37
C ALA A 131 36.41 20.53 1.36
N VAL A 132 37.27 20.62 2.39
CA VAL A 132 37.30 19.59 3.45
C VAL A 132 35.96 19.49 4.16
N VAL A 133 35.39 20.63 4.57
CA VAL A 133 34.10 20.66 5.30
C VAL A 133 32.96 20.11 4.42
N MET A 134 32.86 20.52 3.15
CA MET A 134 31.86 20.00 2.23
C MET A 134 32.02 18.50 1.97
N GLY A 135 33.25 18.05 1.78
CA GLY A 135 33.53 16.60 1.66
C GLY A 135 33.04 15.80 2.86
N ILE A 136 33.28 16.29 4.09
CA ILE A 136 32.77 15.67 5.31
C ILE A 136 31.23 15.68 5.36
N VAL A 137 30.59 16.80 5.00
CA VAL A 137 29.12 16.93 5.00
C VAL A 137 28.50 15.94 4.02
N TYR A 138 28.98 15.82 2.80
CA TYR A 138 28.48 14.87 1.81
C TYR A 138 28.74 13.42 2.20
N PHE A 139 29.92 13.12 2.79
CA PHE A 139 30.21 11.78 3.31
C PHE A 139 29.29 11.39 4.46
N TYR A 140 29.07 12.30 5.39
CA TYR A 140 28.11 12.08 6.49
C TYR A 140 26.71 11.77 5.94
N ASN A 141 26.28 12.49 4.91
CA ASN A 141 24.98 12.29 4.27
C ASN A 141 24.88 10.93 3.56
N PHE A 142 25.91 10.54 2.82
CA PHE A 142 26.05 9.20 2.26
C PHE A 142 25.88 8.12 3.33
N PHE A 143 26.55 8.29 4.46
CA PHE A 143 26.50 7.30 5.56
C PHE A 143 25.15 7.24 6.26
N THR A 144 24.50 8.37 6.48
CA THR A 144 23.19 8.43 7.16
C THR A 144 22.06 7.80 6.33
N LEU A 145 22.16 7.87 5.01
CA LEU A 145 21.20 7.30 4.07
C LEU A 145 21.46 5.82 3.75
N ARG A 146 22.44 5.16 4.38
CA ARG A 146 22.84 3.76 4.08
C ARG A 146 21.73 2.72 4.22
N LYS A 147 20.73 2.98 5.07
CA LYS A 147 19.60 2.07 5.32
C LYS A 147 18.44 2.24 4.33
N THR A 148 18.49 3.23 3.46
CA THR A 148 17.43 3.46 2.47
C THR A 148 17.55 2.45 1.34
N THR A 149 16.42 1.91 0.90
CA THR A 149 16.30 0.92 -0.18
C THR A 149 15.73 1.58 -1.43
N GLY A 150 15.88 0.92 -2.59
CA GLY A 150 15.40 1.41 -3.87
C GLY A 150 16.52 1.86 -4.81
N LEU A 151 16.22 1.94 -6.10
CA LEU A 151 17.17 2.34 -7.15
C LEU A 151 17.52 3.82 -7.02
N GLY A 152 16.51 4.69 -6.87
CA GLY A 152 16.70 6.13 -6.71
C GLY A 152 17.58 6.45 -5.51
N SER A 153 17.34 5.79 -4.38
CA SER A 153 18.13 5.92 -3.17
C SER A 153 19.59 5.46 -3.35
N ARG A 154 19.83 4.39 -4.11
CA ARG A 154 21.21 3.92 -4.43
C ARG A 154 21.95 4.92 -5.31
N ILE A 155 21.29 5.43 -6.35
CA ILE A 155 21.86 6.43 -7.25
C ILE A 155 22.19 7.72 -6.46
N PHE A 156 21.24 8.19 -5.66
CA PHE A 156 21.42 9.40 -4.83
C PHE A 156 22.61 9.27 -3.86
N ARG A 157 22.69 8.15 -3.14
CA ARG A 157 23.83 7.88 -2.24
C ARG A 157 25.17 7.83 -2.97
N PHE A 158 25.18 7.13 -4.14
CA PHE A 158 26.41 7.07 -4.94
C PHE A 158 26.85 8.47 -5.39
N SER A 159 25.90 9.34 -5.80
CA SER A 159 26.19 10.72 -6.14
C SER A 159 26.77 11.52 -4.97
N LEU A 160 26.25 11.32 -3.74
CA LEU A 160 26.81 11.95 -2.54
C LEU A 160 28.25 11.49 -2.25
N LEU A 161 28.54 10.20 -2.47
CA LEU A 161 29.90 9.67 -2.31
C LEU A 161 30.86 10.29 -3.34
N VAL A 162 30.44 10.37 -4.60
CA VAL A 162 31.24 10.97 -5.67
C VAL A 162 31.51 12.45 -5.38
N LEU A 163 30.48 13.21 -4.95
CA LEU A 163 30.65 14.61 -4.52
C LEU A 163 31.64 14.74 -3.36
N SER A 164 31.49 13.87 -2.34
CA SER A 164 32.40 13.88 -1.20
C SER A 164 33.87 13.68 -1.63
N LEU A 165 34.10 12.69 -2.52
CA LEU A 165 35.46 12.42 -3.02
C LEU A 165 36.00 13.59 -3.86
N ALA A 166 35.17 14.20 -4.71
CA ALA A 166 35.53 15.37 -5.50
C ALA A 166 35.94 16.55 -4.61
N PHE A 167 35.18 16.82 -3.55
CA PHE A 167 35.54 17.88 -2.60
C PHE A 167 36.86 17.59 -1.84
N PHE A 168 37.11 16.35 -1.43
CA PHE A 168 38.41 15.99 -0.82
C PHE A 168 39.58 16.16 -1.81
N GLU A 169 39.36 15.82 -3.07
CA GLU A 169 40.35 16.02 -4.10
C GLU A 169 40.65 17.54 -4.30
N HIS A 170 39.60 18.39 -4.35
CA HIS A 170 39.74 19.82 -4.37
C HIS A 170 40.54 20.36 -3.19
N ALA A 171 40.26 19.87 -1.99
CA ALA A 171 41.00 20.23 -0.80
C ALA A 171 42.51 19.93 -0.97
N ILE A 172 42.86 18.80 -1.54
CA ILE A 172 44.27 18.43 -1.81
C ILE A 172 44.90 19.37 -2.82
N ILE A 173 44.20 19.76 -3.90
CA ILE A 173 44.69 20.64 -4.93
C ILE A 173 44.90 22.04 -4.38
N PHE A 174 43.93 22.61 -3.68
CA PHE A 174 44.07 23.95 -3.09
C PHE A 174 45.14 24.01 -2.00
N LEU A 175 45.33 22.92 -1.24
CA LEU A 175 46.43 22.84 -0.28
C LEU A 175 47.81 22.77 -1.00
N TYR A 176 47.88 22.10 -2.15
CA TYR A 176 49.07 22.06 -2.97
C TYR A 176 49.38 23.47 -3.54
N LEU A 177 48.37 24.17 -4.11
CA LEU A 177 48.47 25.54 -4.60
C LEU A 177 48.98 26.50 -3.52
N TYR A 178 48.41 26.40 -2.31
CA TYR A 178 48.83 27.22 -1.16
C TYR A 178 50.30 27.03 -0.81
N ASN A 179 50.82 25.77 -0.86
CA ASN A 179 52.22 25.49 -0.48
C ASN A 179 53.23 25.70 -1.60
N LYS A 180 52.85 25.51 -2.86
CA LYS A 180 53.78 25.48 -4.01
C LYS A 180 53.61 26.63 -4.99
N GLY A 181 52.49 27.38 -4.91
CA GLY A 181 52.26 28.54 -5.76
C GLY A 181 51.93 28.25 -7.22
N GLY A 182 51.64 27.02 -7.58
CA GLY A 182 51.27 26.62 -8.96
C GLY A 182 50.48 25.30 -9.02
N ALA A 183 49.55 25.19 -9.96
CA ALA A 183 48.73 24.01 -10.12
C ALA A 183 49.55 22.81 -10.65
N PRO A 184 49.39 21.59 -10.14
CA PRO A 184 50.02 20.40 -10.70
C PRO A 184 49.48 20.10 -12.10
N ALA A 185 50.31 19.55 -12.99
CA ALA A 185 49.93 19.28 -14.39
C ALA A 185 48.68 18.38 -14.52
N TRP A 186 48.43 17.54 -13.54
CA TRP A 186 47.24 16.66 -13.50
C TRP A 186 45.95 17.37 -13.09
N ALA A 187 46.02 18.61 -12.60
CA ALA A 187 44.86 19.36 -12.20
C ALA A 187 44.15 20.10 -13.38
N VAL A 188 44.54 19.82 -14.63
CA VAL A 188 43.98 20.41 -15.85
C VAL A 188 42.44 20.17 -15.92
N TYR A 189 41.95 19.06 -15.37
CA TYR A 189 40.51 18.78 -15.36
C TYR A 189 39.67 19.77 -14.52
N LEU A 190 40.28 20.54 -13.59
CA LEU A 190 39.59 21.60 -12.84
C LEU A 190 38.88 22.60 -13.74
N HIS A 191 39.38 22.82 -14.96
CA HIS A 191 38.72 23.67 -15.95
C HIS A 191 37.33 23.12 -16.38
N HIS A 192 37.08 21.83 -16.16
CA HIS A 192 35.81 21.18 -16.50
C HIS A 192 34.97 20.79 -15.28
N GLU A 193 35.44 21.11 -14.08
CA GLU A 193 34.80 20.79 -12.81
C GLU A 193 33.34 21.20 -12.76
N THR A 194 33.07 22.45 -13.16
CA THR A 194 31.72 23.03 -13.18
C THR A 194 30.74 22.19 -13.98
N TYR A 195 31.16 21.58 -15.10
CA TYR A 195 30.29 20.72 -15.91
C TYR A 195 30.05 19.38 -15.24
N TYR A 196 31.07 18.77 -14.62
CA TYR A 196 30.92 17.50 -13.89
C TYR A 196 30.02 17.67 -12.65
N ASP A 197 30.19 18.75 -11.92
CA ASP A 197 29.37 19.13 -10.78
C ASP A 197 27.90 19.30 -11.21
N PHE A 198 27.65 20.01 -12.30
CA PHE A 198 26.32 20.19 -12.85
C PHE A 198 25.66 18.85 -13.25
N ILE A 199 26.37 17.98 -13.97
CA ILE A 199 25.87 16.67 -14.36
C ILE A 199 25.50 15.85 -13.12
N LEU A 200 26.35 15.83 -12.11
CA LEU A 200 26.11 15.09 -10.87
C LEU A 200 24.90 15.63 -10.10
N HIS A 201 24.71 16.93 -10.08
CA HIS A 201 23.51 17.57 -9.51
C HIS A 201 22.24 17.23 -10.29
N CYS A 202 22.30 17.16 -11.62
CA CYS A 202 21.18 16.65 -12.44
C CYS A 202 20.82 15.21 -12.07
N VAL A 203 21.82 14.33 -11.95
CA VAL A 203 21.62 12.94 -11.53
C VAL A 203 20.97 12.87 -10.14
N MET A 204 21.39 13.73 -9.22
CA MET A 204 20.80 13.81 -7.87
C MET A 204 19.34 14.27 -7.90
N ALA A 205 18.99 15.25 -8.75
CA ALA A 205 17.62 15.71 -8.90
C ALA A 205 16.69 14.60 -9.44
N PHE A 206 17.14 13.87 -10.46
CA PHE A 206 16.41 12.72 -10.98
C PHE A 206 16.31 11.58 -9.96
N ALA A 207 17.39 11.28 -9.25
CA ALA A 207 17.40 10.29 -8.18
C ALA A 207 16.40 10.63 -7.07
N ALA A 208 16.27 11.93 -6.72
CA ALA A 208 15.27 12.40 -5.76
C ALA A 208 13.84 12.13 -6.25
N MET A 209 13.54 12.42 -7.53
CA MET A 209 12.22 12.11 -8.11
C MET A 209 11.95 10.61 -8.09
N ALA A 210 12.94 9.78 -8.43
CA ALA A 210 12.83 8.33 -8.39
C ALA A 210 12.54 7.81 -6.98
N MET A 211 13.26 8.32 -5.96
CA MET A 211 13.02 7.98 -4.55
C MET A 211 11.58 8.26 -4.12
N TRP A 212 11.04 9.41 -4.49
CA TRP A 212 9.65 9.75 -4.18
C TRP A 212 8.67 8.81 -4.90
N SER A 213 8.89 8.55 -6.20
CA SER A 213 8.07 7.63 -6.98
C SER A 213 8.05 6.22 -6.39
N GLU A 214 9.22 5.68 -6.02
CA GLU A 214 9.35 4.39 -5.34
C GLU A 214 8.53 4.34 -4.04
N SER A 215 8.62 5.39 -3.23
CA SER A 215 7.88 5.48 -1.95
C SER A 215 6.35 5.51 -2.16
N GLN A 216 5.87 6.13 -3.26
CA GLN A 216 4.43 6.13 -3.59
C GLN A 216 3.95 4.76 -4.06
N ILE A 217 4.76 4.07 -4.87
CA ILE A 217 4.45 2.71 -5.34
C ILE A 217 4.31 1.75 -4.16
N ASP A 218 5.22 1.79 -3.20
CA ASP A 218 5.16 0.93 -2.03
C ASP A 218 3.92 1.24 -1.16
N ARG A 219 3.62 2.52 -0.96
CA ARG A 219 2.40 2.94 -0.25
C ARG A 219 1.10 2.47 -0.93
N ILE A 220 1.06 2.49 -2.27
CA ILE A 220 -0.10 1.99 -3.03
C ILE A 220 -0.24 0.48 -2.84
N LYS A 221 0.87 -0.28 -2.85
CA LYS A 221 0.84 -1.74 -2.59
C LYS A 221 0.29 -2.06 -1.21
N ASP A 222 0.73 -1.33 -0.17
CA ASP A 222 0.25 -1.51 1.20
C ASP A 222 -1.26 -1.24 1.31
N LEU A 223 -1.75 -0.15 0.70
CA LEU A 223 -3.18 0.18 0.68
C LEU A 223 -4.02 -0.85 -0.08
N LEU A 224 -3.51 -1.39 -1.18
CA LEU A 224 -4.19 -2.47 -1.92
C LEU A 224 -4.28 -3.75 -1.10
N ALA A 225 -3.21 -4.12 -0.38
CA ALA A 225 -3.22 -5.28 0.51
C ALA A 225 -4.24 -5.12 1.65
N GLU A 226 -4.33 -3.92 2.24
CA GLU A 226 -5.32 -3.60 3.29
C GLU A 226 -6.77 -3.68 2.75
N LEU A 227 -7.01 -3.14 1.55
CA LEU A 227 -8.32 -3.21 0.90
C LEU A 227 -8.73 -4.67 0.60
N ASP A 228 -7.80 -5.51 0.14
CA ASP A 228 -8.08 -6.92 -0.12
C ASP A 228 -8.36 -7.70 1.17
N PHE A 229 -7.64 -7.38 2.25
CA PHE A 229 -7.94 -7.94 3.57
C PHE A 229 -9.35 -7.58 4.03
N MET A 230 -9.72 -6.30 3.99
CA MET A 230 -11.07 -5.84 4.37
C MET A 230 -12.17 -6.43 3.49
N ARG A 231 -11.91 -6.64 2.19
CA ARG A 231 -12.86 -7.29 1.28
C ARG A 231 -13.10 -8.75 1.66
N ARG A 232 -12.04 -9.51 2.00
CA ARG A 232 -12.15 -10.90 2.45
C ARG A 232 -12.91 -11.01 3.76
N GLU A 233 -12.63 -10.14 4.73
CA GLU A 233 -13.33 -10.10 6.01
C GLU A 233 -14.84 -9.81 5.82
N ARG A 234 -15.17 -8.82 4.98
CA ARG A 234 -16.57 -8.54 4.62
C ARG A 234 -17.25 -9.72 3.90
N ALA A 235 -16.57 -10.38 2.98
CA ALA A 235 -17.11 -11.54 2.28
C ALA A 235 -17.47 -12.65 3.27
N GLN A 236 -16.59 -12.97 4.22
CA GLN A 236 -16.86 -13.98 5.25
C GLN A 236 -18.05 -13.61 6.14
N THR A 237 -18.21 -12.34 6.48
CA THR A 237 -19.35 -11.86 7.30
C THR A 237 -20.65 -11.81 6.49
N MET A 238 -20.59 -11.66 5.15
CA MET A 238 -21.74 -11.67 4.25
C MET A 238 -22.23 -13.08 3.90
N ASP A 239 -21.46 -14.13 4.23
CA ASP A 239 -21.80 -15.52 3.88
C ASP A 239 -22.72 -16.18 4.90
N LEU A 240 -22.92 -15.57 6.05
CA LEU A 240 -23.77 -16.11 7.09
C LEU A 240 -25.19 -15.50 7.03
N ASP A 241 -26.19 -16.36 7.29
CA ASP A 241 -27.54 -15.93 7.62
C ASP A 241 -27.58 -15.40 9.05
N ARG A 242 -28.03 -14.15 9.22
CA ARG A 242 -27.99 -13.45 10.51
C ARG A 242 -28.90 -14.05 11.57
N LEU A 243 -29.95 -14.78 11.16
CA LEU A 243 -30.90 -15.36 12.06
C LEU A 243 -30.42 -16.72 12.60
N THR A 244 -29.93 -17.57 11.70
CA THR A 244 -29.60 -18.97 12.01
C THR A 244 -28.11 -19.20 12.26
N GLY A 245 -27.22 -18.30 11.84
CA GLY A 245 -25.77 -18.47 11.88
C GLY A 245 -25.21 -19.46 10.86
N LEU A 246 -26.06 -20.08 10.04
CA LEU A 246 -25.67 -20.94 8.93
C LEU A 246 -25.18 -20.12 7.73
N LEU A 247 -24.57 -20.76 6.75
CA LEU A 247 -24.27 -20.12 5.47
C LEU A 247 -25.58 -19.70 4.79
N ASN A 248 -25.56 -18.56 4.10
CA ASN A 248 -26.75 -18.02 3.44
C ASN A 248 -26.88 -18.48 1.98
N GLN A 249 -28.00 -18.09 1.35
CA GLN A 249 -28.29 -18.39 -0.06
C GLN A 249 -27.18 -17.94 -1.02
N ALA A 250 -26.56 -16.78 -0.78
CA ALA A 250 -25.50 -16.28 -1.64
C ALA A 250 -24.22 -17.14 -1.55
N ALA A 251 -23.92 -17.67 -0.37
CA ALA A 251 -22.83 -18.64 -0.18
C ALA A 251 -23.12 -19.95 -0.90
N LEU A 252 -24.37 -20.45 -0.86
CA LEU A 252 -24.77 -21.63 -1.60
C LEU A 252 -24.67 -21.42 -3.11
N ALA A 253 -25.16 -20.28 -3.63
CA ALA A 253 -25.07 -19.97 -5.06
C ALA A 253 -23.63 -20.00 -5.57
N ARG A 254 -22.69 -19.35 -4.84
CA ARG A 254 -21.26 -19.41 -5.18
C ARG A 254 -20.70 -20.83 -5.11
N ARG A 255 -21.15 -21.63 -4.15
CA ARG A 255 -20.71 -23.03 -4.02
C ARG A 255 -21.20 -23.90 -5.17
N VAL A 256 -22.36 -23.60 -5.72
CA VAL A 256 -22.92 -24.28 -6.90
C VAL A 256 -22.23 -23.84 -8.19
N GLU A 257 -21.83 -22.55 -8.30
CA GLU A 257 -21.10 -22.02 -9.46
C GLU A 257 -19.64 -22.52 -9.50
N ASP A 258 -18.99 -22.60 -8.33
CA ASP A 258 -17.63 -23.12 -8.17
C ASP A 258 -17.59 -24.21 -7.09
N PRO A 259 -18.01 -25.43 -7.42
CA PRO A 259 -18.08 -26.55 -6.47
C PRO A 259 -16.70 -27.05 -6.05
N GLY A 260 -15.63 -26.70 -6.79
CA GLY A 260 -14.31 -27.30 -6.60
C GLY A 260 -14.42 -28.84 -6.66
N ASP A 261 -13.63 -29.51 -5.84
CA ASP A 261 -13.63 -30.98 -5.73
C ASP A 261 -14.71 -31.49 -4.74
N PHE A 262 -15.96 -31.00 -4.86
CA PHE A 262 -17.02 -31.51 -3.98
C PHE A 262 -17.47 -32.90 -4.43
N GLU A 263 -17.24 -33.85 -3.58
CA GLU A 263 -17.74 -35.21 -3.67
C GLU A 263 -18.55 -35.52 -2.40
N GLY A 264 -19.75 -36.09 -2.55
CA GLY A 264 -20.56 -36.41 -1.38
C GLY A 264 -22.05 -36.44 -1.66
N VAL A 265 -22.83 -35.97 -0.69
CA VAL A 265 -24.31 -36.00 -0.73
C VAL A 265 -24.85 -34.61 -0.45
N VAL A 266 -25.81 -34.20 -1.26
CA VAL A 266 -26.63 -33.01 -1.02
C VAL A 266 -27.92 -33.45 -0.32
N ALA A 267 -28.28 -32.75 0.75
CA ALA A 267 -29.58 -32.85 1.38
C ALA A 267 -30.30 -31.50 1.31
N VAL A 268 -31.54 -31.51 0.86
CA VAL A 268 -32.45 -30.35 0.91
C VAL A 268 -33.56 -30.68 1.91
N CYS A 269 -33.88 -29.72 2.76
CA CYS A 269 -34.97 -29.88 3.72
C CYS A 269 -35.79 -28.58 3.88
N ASP A 270 -37.08 -28.74 4.11
CA ASP A 270 -38.08 -27.66 4.26
C ASP A 270 -38.96 -27.98 5.46
N MET A 271 -39.25 -26.97 6.29
CA MET A 271 -40.10 -27.18 7.48
C MET A 271 -41.55 -27.40 7.10
N ASP A 272 -42.14 -28.42 7.66
CA ASP A 272 -43.56 -28.72 7.44
C ASP A 272 -44.43 -27.71 8.22
N ASN A 273 -45.40 -27.09 7.53
CA ASN A 273 -46.38 -26.17 8.10
C ASN A 273 -45.81 -25.00 8.91
N PHE A 274 -44.59 -24.49 8.56
CA PHE A 274 -43.95 -23.37 9.27
C PHE A 274 -44.76 -22.09 9.24
N LYS A 275 -45.53 -21.87 8.15
CA LYS A 275 -46.44 -20.77 8.04
C LYS A 275 -47.53 -20.82 9.14
N ASP A 276 -48.13 -21.99 9.40
CA ASP A 276 -49.15 -22.15 10.43
C ASP A 276 -48.59 -21.89 11.83
N VAL A 277 -47.31 -22.21 12.05
CA VAL A 277 -46.61 -21.88 13.29
C VAL A 277 -46.45 -20.36 13.44
N ASN A 278 -46.06 -19.63 12.40
CA ASN A 278 -45.95 -18.18 12.39
C ASN A 278 -47.35 -17.53 12.60
N ASP A 279 -48.39 -18.02 11.92
CA ASP A 279 -49.73 -17.49 11.99
C ASP A 279 -50.33 -17.70 13.39
N ARG A 280 -50.01 -18.79 14.07
CA ARG A 280 -50.54 -19.15 15.39
C ARG A 280 -49.76 -18.57 16.55
N TYR A 281 -48.44 -18.51 16.47
CA TYR A 281 -47.57 -18.12 17.59
C TYR A 281 -46.77 -16.81 17.35
N GLY A 282 -46.92 -16.27 16.16
CA GLY A 282 -46.20 -15.04 15.75
C GLY A 282 -44.80 -15.26 15.25
N HIS A 283 -44.33 -14.33 14.46
CA HIS A 283 -42.99 -14.38 13.79
C HIS A 283 -41.83 -14.47 14.76
N LEU A 284 -41.93 -13.91 15.97
CA LEU A 284 -40.84 -14.01 16.96
C LEU A 284 -40.59 -15.46 17.41
N VAL A 285 -41.67 -16.25 17.52
CA VAL A 285 -41.57 -17.70 17.83
C VAL A 285 -41.00 -18.46 16.64
N GLY A 286 -41.44 -18.15 15.43
CA GLY A 286 -40.87 -18.69 14.23
C GLY A 286 -39.37 -18.43 14.11
N ASP A 287 -38.93 -17.20 14.39
CA ASP A 287 -37.53 -16.83 14.40
C ASP A 287 -36.71 -17.60 15.47
N GLU A 288 -37.28 -17.83 16.66
CA GLU A 288 -36.65 -18.64 17.69
C GLU A 288 -36.48 -20.09 17.24
N ILE A 289 -37.48 -20.64 16.59
CA ILE A 289 -37.44 -22.00 15.99
C ILE A 289 -36.34 -22.08 14.95
N LEU A 290 -36.30 -21.16 14.00
CA LEU A 290 -35.26 -21.11 12.95
C LEU A 290 -33.85 -21.00 13.52
N ARG A 291 -33.63 -20.19 14.57
CA ARG A 291 -32.34 -20.11 15.27
C ARG A 291 -31.93 -21.46 15.86
N ASN A 292 -32.84 -22.08 16.53
CA ASN A 292 -32.60 -23.38 17.17
C ASN A 292 -32.33 -24.50 16.16
N ILE A 293 -33.05 -24.51 15.01
CA ILE A 293 -32.76 -25.40 13.89
C ILE A 293 -31.34 -25.13 13.35
N GLY A 294 -30.97 -23.87 13.14
CA GLY A 294 -29.63 -23.54 12.72
C GLY A 294 -28.57 -24.09 13.67
N HIS A 295 -28.75 -23.92 14.98
CA HIS A 295 -27.82 -24.48 15.99
C HIS A 295 -27.83 -26.02 15.96
N LEU A 296 -29.00 -26.65 15.81
CA LEU A 296 -29.07 -28.11 15.73
C LEU A 296 -28.35 -28.66 14.51
N LEU A 297 -28.59 -28.07 13.33
CA LEU A 297 -27.90 -28.42 12.10
C LEU A 297 -26.39 -28.28 12.26
N GLN A 298 -25.94 -27.16 12.76
CA GLN A 298 -24.51 -26.87 12.97
C GLN A 298 -23.85 -27.85 13.96
N ALA A 299 -24.55 -28.23 15.03
CA ALA A 299 -24.07 -29.22 16.00
C ALA A 299 -24.09 -30.67 15.50
N SER A 300 -24.84 -30.95 14.42
CA SER A 300 -25.06 -32.29 13.89
C SER A 300 -24.22 -32.61 12.65
N ILE A 301 -23.57 -31.61 12.05
CA ILE A 301 -22.68 -31.76 10.90
C ILE A 301 -21.22 -31.81 11.33
N ARG A 302 -20.34 -32.38 10.51
CA ARG A 302 -18.89 -32.39 10.73
C ARG A 302 -18.28 -31.07 10.28
N HIS A 303 -17.02 -30.84 10.64
CA HIS A 303 -16.28 -29.64 10.22
C HIS A 303 -16.12 -29.52 8.70
N GLU A 304 -16.07 -30.64 7.99
CA GLU A 304 -15.97 -30.70 6.52
C GLU A 304 -17.32 -30.55 5.81
N ASP A 305 -18.45 -30.72 6.52
CA ASP A 305 -19.79 -30.55 5.99
C ASP A 305 -20.19 -29.07 6.02
N GLN A 306 -21.13 -28.67 5.20
CA GLN A 306 -21.64 -27.29 5.13
C GLN A 306 -23.16 -27.28 5.24
N ALA A 307 -23.70 -26.35 6.04
CA ALA A 307 -25.16 -26.16 6.15
C ALA A 307 -25.49 -24.69 5.74
N PHE A 308 -26.53 -24.59 4.94
CA PHE A 308 -27.00 -23.33 4.36
C PHE A 308 -28.48 -23.12 4.71
N ARG A 309 -28.87 -21.86 4.92
CA ARG A 309 -30.24 -21.44 4.85
C ARG A 309 -30.53 -20.92 3.45
N TRP A 310 -31.34 -21.68 2.67
CA TRP A 310 -31.61 -21.37 1.27
C TRP A 310 -32.78 -20.40 1.11
N GLY A 311 -33.85 -20.54 1.90
CA GLY A 311 -35.04 -19.72 1.88
C GLY A 311 -35.55 -19.39 3.29
N GLY A 312 -36.82 -19.04 3.41
CA GLY A 312 -37.43 -18.70 4.70
C GLY A 312 -37.31 -19.83 5.73
N ASP A 313 -37.74 -21.02 5.36
CA ASP A 313 -37.78 -22.24 6.14
C ASP A 313 -37.07 -23.42 5.46
N GLU A 314 -36.30 -23.12 4.39
CA GLU A 314 -35.57 -24.09 3.57
C GLU A 314 -34.08 -24.10 3.93
N PHE A 315 -33.52 -25.29 4.05
CA PHE A 315 -32.12 -25.54 4.38
C PHE A 315 -31.47 -26.51 3.42
N VAL A 316 -30.19 -26.34 3.16
CA VAL A 316 -29.37 -27.25 2.35
C VAL A 316 -28.18 -27.69 3.19
N ILE A 317 -27.84 -28.99 3.11
CA ILE A 317 -26.67 -29.53 3.77
C ILE A 317 -25.82 -30.25 2.71
N LEU A 318 -24.54 -29.92 2.66
CA LEU A 318 -23.56 -30.60 1.83
C LEU A 318 -22.73 -31.52 2.74
N PHE A 319 -22.97 -32.82 2.65
CA PHE A 319 -22.22 -33.86 3.35
C PHE A 319 -21.01 -34.26 2.50
N ARG A 320 -19.84 -33.85 2.88
CA ARG A 320 -18.62 -34.12 2.13
C ARG A 320 -18.14 -35.57 2.33
N ASN A 321 -17.71 -36.23 1.26
CA ASN A 321 -17.18 -37.61 1.28
C ASN A 321 -18.09 -38.62 2.00
N GLN A 322 -19.41 -38.47 1.86
CA GLN A 322 -20.41 -39.36 2.47
C GLN A 322 -21.15 -40.14 1.40
N ARG A 323 -21.66 -41.30 1.78
CA ARG A 323 -22.58 -42.13 0.96
C ARG A 323 -24.03 -41.76 1.27
N GLY A 324 -24.93 -41.96 0.29
CA GLY A 324 -26.34 -41.62 0.41
C GLY A 324 -27.03 -42.23 1.63
N GLU A 325 -26.77 -43.50 1.94
CA GLU A 325 -27.32 -44.19 3.11
C GLU A 325 -26.94 -43.54 4.44
N VAL A 326 -25.68 -43.08 4.58
CA VAL A 326 -25.20 -42.44 5.80
C VAL A 326 -25.81 -41.04 5.95
N ALA A 327 -25.91 -40.28 4.86
CA ALA A 327 -26.56 -38.97 4.86
C ALA A 327 -28.05 -39.07 5.19
N ALA A 328 -28.75 -40.02 4.58
CA ALA A 328 -30.17 -40.30 4.87
C ALA A 328 -30.41 -40.69 6.35
N LYS A 329 -29.55 -41.53 6.92
CA LYS A 329 -29.62 -41.87 8.35
C LYS A 329 -29.45 -40.63 9.24
N ARG A 330 -28.50 -39.76 8.92
CA ARG A 330 -28.28 -38.49 9.65
C ARG A 330 -29.48 -37.55 9.55
N MET A 331 -30.09 -37.44 8.36
CA MET A 331 -31.29 -36.63 8.18
C MET A 331 -32.46 -37.18 9.00
N ALA A 332 -32.63 -38.50 9.06
CA ALA A 332 -33.66 -39.14 9.91
C ALA A 332 -33.40 -38.91 11.42
N GLU A 333 -32.14 -38.94 11.85
CA GLU A 333 -31.77 -38.63 13.23
C GLU A 333 -32.03 -37.15 13.58
N LEU A 334 -31.77 -36.22 12.66
CA LEU A 334 -32.10 -34.79 12.80
C LEU A 334 -33.61 -34.57 12.92
N GLU A 335 -34.39 -35.23 12.07
CA GLU A 335 -35.87 -35.20 12.11
C GLU A 335 -36.39 -35.71 13.46
N ALA A 336 -35.85 -36.82 13.97
CA ALA A 336 -36.23 -37.36 15.26
C ALA A 336 -35.98 -36.38 16.42
N ARG A 337 -34.87 -35.67 16.40
CA ARG A 337 -34.58 -34.65 17.41
C ARG A 337 -35.51 -33.44 17.37
N LEU A 338 -36.05 -33.07 16.20
CA LEU A 338 -36.99 -31.96 16.05
C LEU A 338 -38.37 -32.27 16.58
N ARG A 339 -38.79 -33.57 16.64
CA ARG A 339 -40.11 -33.97 17.17
C ARG A 339 -40.25 -33.62 18.67
N ASP A 340 -39.16 -33.64 19.41
CA ASP A 340 -39.15 -33.34 20.85
C ASP A 340 -38.71 -31.89 21.13
N PHE A 341 -38.83 -31.03 20.14
CA PHE A 341 -38.32 -29.67 20.23
C PHE A 341 -39.11 -28.83 21.26
N ARG A 342 -38.39 -28.16 22.17
CA ARG A 342 -38.96 -27.31 23.22
C ARG A 342 -38.74 -25.84 22.92
N VAL A 343 -39.84 -25.11 22.85
CA VAL A 343 -39.82 -23.64 22.77
C VAL A 343 -40.05 -23.06 24.17
N ARG A 344 -39.20 -22.10 24.55
CA ARG A 344 -39.28 -21.48 25.88
C ARG A 344 -40.63 -20.78 26.08
N GLY A 345 -41.38 -21.21 27.11
CA GLY A 345 -42.69 -20.68 27.41
C GLY A 345 -43.87 -21.34 26.71
N LEU A 346 -43.68 -22.20 25.71
CA LEU A 346 -44.74 -22.89 24.98
C LEU A 346 -44.73 -24.40 25.19
N GLY A 347 -43.67 -24.96 25.80
CA GLY A 347 -43.55 -26.41 26.02
C GLY A 347 -42.99 -27.12 24.79
N ILE A 348 -43.45 -28.40 24.56
CA ILE A 348 -43.05 -29.17 23.39
C ILE A 348 -43.89 -28.75 22.20
N LEU A 349 -43.24 -28.26 21.15
CA LEU A 349 -43.84 -27.97 19.86
C LEU A 349 -43.32 -29.01 18.86
N PRO A 350 -44.17 -29.95 18.37
CA PRO A 350 -43.72 -30.92 17.41
C PRO A 350 -43.40 -30.22 16.07
N ILE A 351 -42.13 -30.15 15.76
CA ILE A 351 -41.64 -29.59 14.49
C ILE A 351 -41.18 -30.76 13.63
N SER A 352 -41.60 -30.78 12.39
CA SER A 352 -41.09 -31.71 11.40
C SER A 352 -40.55 -30.98 10.18
N PHE A 353 -39.68 -31.64 9.47
CA PHE A 353 -39.26 -31.18 8.16
C PHE A 353 -39.27 -32.32 7.15
N SER A 354 -39.68 -32.02 5.94
CA SER A 354 -39.55 -32.91 4.80
C SER A 354 -38.14 -32.72 4.21
N TRP A 355 -37.50 -33.83 3.85
CA TRP A 355 -36.16 -33.81 3.30
C TRP A 355 -35.96 -34.80 2.15
N GLY A 356 -34.98 -34.49 1.29
CA GLY A 356 -34.54 -35.37 0.22
C GLY A 356 -33.02 -35.31 0.10
N THR A 357 -32.44 -36.41 -0.39
CA THR A 357 -30.99 -36.52 -0.60
C THR A 357 -30.67 -36.97 -2.01
N ALA A 358 -29.54 -36.50 -2.55
CA ALA A 358 -28.96 -36.96 -3.80
C ALA A 358 -27.43 -37.01 -3.72
N GLU A 359 -26.83 -37.98 -4.38
CA GLU A 359 -25.37 -38.11 -4.47
C GLU A 359 -24.81 -37.19 -5.54
N ALA A 360 -23.70 -36.51 -5.23
CA ALA A 360 -22.99 -35.62 -6.14
C ALA A 360 -21.66 -36.24 -6.63
N HIS A 361 -21.54 -37.56 -6.61
CA HIS A 361 -20.36 -38.25 -7.12
C HIS A 361 -20.37 -38.25 -8.65
N GLY A 362 -19.34 -37.60 -9.24
CA GLY A 362 -19.15 -37.54 -10.69
C GLY A 362 -20.19 -36.73 -11.47
N LYS A 363 -21.00 -35.88 -10.79
CA LYS A 363 -21.99 -35.00 -11.43
C LYS A 363 -21.95 -33.58 -10.87
N PRO A 364 -22.42 -32.58 -11.63
CA PRO A 364 -22.48 -31.19 -11.17
C PRO A 364 -23.30 -31.05 -9.87
N LEU A 365 -22.81 -30.22 -8.93
CA LEU A 365 -23.50 -29.97 -7.66
C LEU A 365 -24.94 -29.43 -7.86
N ARG A 366 -25.17 -28.64 -8.92
CA ARG A 366 -26.50 -28.13 -9.30
C ARG A 366 -27.48 -29.28 -9.59
N GLU A 367 -27.06 -30.30 -10.35
CA GLU A 367 -27.89 -31.45 -10.67
C GLU A 367 -28.25 -32.26 -9.43
N ALA A 368 -27.28 -32.48 -8.54
CA ALA A 368 -27.53 -33.13 -7.25
C ALA A 368 -28.49 -32.33 -6.35
N LEU A 369 -28.39 -30.98 -6.38
CA LEU A 369 -29.32 -30.11 -5.65
C LEU A 369 -30.75 -30.26 -6.16
N ASP A 370 -30.94 -30.21 -7.50
CA ASP A 370 -32.26 -30.37 -8.14
C ASP A 370 -32.88 -31.75 -7.86
N GLU A 371 -32.07 -32.81 -7.85
CA GLU A 371 -32.54 -34.17 -7.51
C GLU A 371 -32.94 -34.30 -6.03
N ALA A 372 -32.14 -33.70 -5.12
CA ALA A 372 -32.44 -33.70 -3.69
C ALA A 372 -33.74 -32.93 -3.40
N ASP A 373 -33.91 -31.74 -4.03
CA ASP A 373 -35.13 -30.93 -3.94
C ASP A 373 -36.37 -31.73 -4.45
N HIS A 374 -36.26 -32.38 -5.60
CA HIS A 374 -37.33 -33.20 -6.13
C HIS A 374 -37.69 -34.36 -5.18
N SER A 375 -36.71 -34.98 -4.54
CA SER A 375 -36.92 -36.06 -3.55
C SER A 375 -37.61 -35.53 -2.29
N MET A 376 -37.22 -34.36 -1.81
CA MET A 376 -37.83 -33.64 -0.67
C MET A 376 -39.30 -33.32 -0.97
N TYR A 377 -39.56 -32.75 -2.16
CA TYR A 377 -40.93 -32.41 -2.58
C TYR A 377 -41.87 -33.63 -2.67
N LYS A 378 -41.39 -34.78 -3.15
CA LYS A 378 -42.17 -36.04 -3.14
C LYS A 378 -42.53 -36.43 -1.72
N LEU A 379 -41.62 -36.40 -0.78
CA LEU A 379 -41.87 -36.71 0.62
C LEU A 379 -42.89 -35.73 1.24
N LYS A 380 -42.76 -34.45 0.98
CA LYS A 380 -43.67 -33.39 1.48
C LYS A 380 -45.11 -33.63 1.01
N ARG A 381 -45.30 -33.95 -0.27
CA ARG A 381 -46.63 -34.29 -0.83
C ARG A 381 -47.24 -35.58 -0.24
N SER A 382 -46.45 -36.61 -0.09
CA SER A 382 -46.88 -37.88 0.53
C SER A 382 -47.39 -37.65 1.97
N ARG A 383 -46.73 -36.78 2.73
CA ARG A 383 -47.16 -36.41 4.10
C ARG A 383 -48.41 -35.52 4.12
N ALA A 384 -48.60 -34.69 3.11
CA ALA A 384 -49.80 -33.86 2.96
C ALA A 384 -51.03 -34.62 2.43
N GLY A 385 -50.92 -35.90 2.12
CA GLY A 385 -52.03 -36.73 1.59
C GLY A 385 -52.47 -36.40 0.16
N VAL A 386 -51.62 -35.74 -0.61
CA VAL A 386 -51.90 -35.32 -2.00
C VAL A 386 -51.31 -36.33 -2.97
N GLU A 387 -52.13 -37.29 -3.45
CA GLU A 387 -51.77 -38.20 -4.56
C GLU A 387 -52.13 -37.54 -5.91
N GLY A 388 -51.10 -37.27 -6.77
CA GLY A 388 -51.28 -36.76 -8.13
C GLY A 388 -49.95 -36.66 -8.89
N PRO A 389 -49.95 -36.51 -10.24
CA PRO A 389 -48.72 -36.40 -11.02
C PRO A 389 -47.88 -35.19 -10.59
N VAL A 390 -46.58 -35.38 -10.56
CA VAL A 390 -45.57 -34.33 -10.19
C VAL A 390 -45.45 -33.36 -11.36
N GLU A 391 -46.22 -32.28 -11.37
CA GLU A 391 -45.90 -31.14 -12.22
C GLU A 391 -44.77 -30.30 -11.55
N LYS A 392 -43.70 -30.02 -12.32
CA LYS A 392 -42.62 -29.17 -11.89
C LYS A 392 -43.20 -27.76 -11.56
N PRO A 393 -42.97 -27.19 -10.35
CA PRO A 393 -43.37 -25.81 -10.12
C PRO A 393 -42.68 -24.93 -11.15
N PRO A 394 -43.33 -23.86 -11.66
CA PRO A 394 -42.68 -22.93 -12.58
C PRO A 394 -41.42 -22.37 -11.92
N ASP A 395 -40.32 -22.45 -12.66
CA ASP A 395 -39.01 -21.93 -12.23
C ASP A 395 -39.20 -20.58 -11.54
N ALA A 396 -38.89 -20.50 -10.25
CA ALA A 396 -38.86 -19.22 -9.55
C ALA A 396 -37.87 -18.33 -10.32
N PRO A 397 -38.27 -17.11 -10.72
CA PRO A 397 -37.38 -16.27 -11.50
C PRO A 397 -36.13 -16.04 -10.68
N VAL A 398 -34.99 -16.51 -11.20
CA VAL A 398 -33.67 -16.08 -10.74
C VAL A 398 -33.66 -14.56 -10.89
N ASP A 399 -33.83 -13.87 -9.77
CA ASP A 399 -33.92 -12.42 -9.73
C ASP A 399 -32.65 -11.85 -10.35
N ARG A 400 -32.74 -11.37 -11.60
CA ARG A 400 -31.65 -10.66 -12.26
C ARG A 400 -31.34 -9.46 -11.41
N PRO A 401 -30.07 -9.14 -11.15
CA PRO A 401 -29.70 -7.96 -10.37
C PRO A 401 -30.38 -6.74 -11.00
N ARG A 402 -31.23 -6.04 -10.24
CA ARG A 402 -31.81 -4.76 -10.65
C ARG A 402 -30.68 -3.82 -11.03
N GLU A 403 -30.62 -3.42 -12.31
CA GLU A 403 -29.73 -2.39 -12.80
C GLU A 403 -29.92 -1.13 -11.95
N ARG A 404 -28.86 -0.68 -11.31
CA ARG A 404 -28.85 0.60 -10.58
C ARG A 404 -29.12 1.73 -11.59
N PRO A 405 -30.01 2.69 -11.30
CA PRO A 405 -30.19 3.83 -12.16
C PRO A 405 -28.88 4.61 -12.27
N ARG A 406 -28.47 4.90 -13.50
CA ARG A 406 -27.34 5.80 -13.79
C ARG A 406 -27.73 7.18 -13.27
N VAL A 407 -26.99 7.64 -12.27
CA VAL A 407 -27.02 9.04 -11.82
C VAL A 407 -26.32 9.85 -12.92
N ARG A 408 -27.03 10.84 -13.44
CA ARG A 408 -26.52 11.86 -14.38
C ARG A 408 -25.64 12.87 -13.63
#